data_2d8b046c8d852392a947e19ba3a0ef21
#
_entry.id   2d8b046c8d852392a947e19ba3a0ef21
#
_cell.length_a   1.000
_cell.length_b   1.000
_cell.length_c   1.000
_cell.angle_alpha   90.00
_cell.angle_beta   90.00
_cell.angle_gamma   90.00
#
_symmetry.space_group_name_H-M   'P 1'
#
loop_
_entity.id
_entity.type
_entity.pdbx_description
1 polymer ?
#
loop_
_entity_poly.entity_id
_entity_poly.type
_entity_poly.pdbx_seq_one_letter_code
_entity_poly.pdbx_strand_id
1 'polypeptide(L)'
;MRTAPILSWLLSGLAWMPVAGHAQQGSGPGELPRASQLLAVPVGGTHIPLQKPVQQVANPYEKDPSAIAQGRALFHSMNCVGCHAPEGGGGMGPPLSDHVWIYGGQPAQIFMTIMQGRPNGMPSFANALPEDAIWKLTAYVRTLSRSPAEAVNEPPASKQSGKP
;
A
#
# COMPACT_ATOMS: atom_id res chain seq x y z
N MET A 1 -67.41 -50.76 -8.03
CA MET A 1 -67.68 -49.40 -8.57
C MET A 1 -67.58 -48.40 -7.42
N ARG A 2 -66.45 -47.77 -7.25
CA ARG A 2 -66.29 -46.56 -6.41
C ARG A 2 -65.04 -45.81 -6.88
N THR A 3 -65.26 -44.71 -7.52
CA THR A 3 -64.28 -43.76 -8.00
C THR A 3 -63.80 -42.88 -6.85
N ALA A 4 -62.50 -42.80 -6.64
CA ALA A 4 -61.89 -41.86 -5.70
C ALA A 4 -61.41 -40.64 -6.44
N PRO A 5 -61.53 -39.38 -5.92
CA PRO A 5 -61.06 -38.20 -6.54
C PRO A 5 -59.57 -37.94 -6.19
N ILE A 6 -58.84 -37.54 -7.19
CA ILE A 6 -57.44 -37.13 -7.12
C ILE A 6 -57.37 -35.71 -6.54
N LEU A 7 -56.78 -35.55 -5.36
CA LEU A 7 -56.53 -34.24 -4.72
C LEU A 7 -55.20 -33.68 -5.21
N SER A 8 -55.31 -32.62 -6.01
CA SER A 8 -54.16 -31.89 -6.58
C SER A 8 -53.53 -31.00 -5.51
N TRP A 9 -52.30 -31.29 -5.12
CA TRP A 9 -51.50 -30.42 -4.25
C TRP A 9 -50.70 -29.41 -5.07
N LEU A 10 -51.18 -28.18 -5.08
CA LEU A 10 -50.40 -27.03 -5.59
C LEU A 10 -49.37 -26.68 -4.52
N LEU A 11 -48.12 -27.07 -4.72
CA LEU A 11 -46.99 -26.64 -3.96
C LEU A 11 -46.51 -25.26 -4.53
N SER A 12 -46.89 -24.20 -3.83
CA SER A 12 -46.33 -22.85 -4.07
C SER A 12 -44.87 -22.84 -3.66
N GLY A 13 -43.97 -22.95 -4.62
CA GLY A 13 -42.55 -22.78 -4.41
C GLY A 13 -42.22 -21.31 -4.15
N LEU A 14 -41.96 -20.96 -2.88
CA LEU A 14 -41.30 -19.69 -2.55
C LEU A 14 -39.83 -19.81 -2.98
N ALA A 15 -39.48 -19.13 -4.08
CA ALA A 15 -38.11 -19.01 -4.52
C ALA A 15 -37.34 -18.11 -3.53
N TRP A 16 -36.51 -18.72 -2.72
CA TRP A 16 -35.55 -18.03 -1.87
C TRP A 16 -34.46 -17.47 -2.76
N MET A 17 -34.48 -16.17 -3.06
CA MET A 17 -33.37 -15.48 -3.71
C MET A 17 -32.25 -15.29 -2.69
N PRO A 18 -31.04 -15.80 -2.95
CA PRO A 18 -29.89 -15.44 -2.12
C PRO A 18 -29.58 -13.97 -2.33
N VAL A 19 -29.72 -13.17 -1.28
CA VAL A 19 -29.15 -11.83 -1.22
C VAL A 19 -27.63 -12.01 -1.34
N ALA A 20 -27.08 -11.65 -2.49
CA ALA A 20 -25.62 -11.57 -2.65
C ALA A 20 -25.12 -10.48 -1.73
N GLY A 21 -24.74 -10.85 -0.51
CA GLY A 21 -24.01 -10.01 0.39
C GLY A 21 -22.70 -9.64 -0.29
N HIS A 22 -22.53 -8.35 -0.65
CA HIS A 22 -21.24 -7.80 -1.01
C HIS A 22 -20.37 -7.90 0.23
N ALA A 23 -19.55 -8.95 0.30
CA ALA A 23 -18.49 -9.07 1.28
C ALA A 23 -17.54 -7.89 1.03
N GLN A 24 -17.64 -6.86 1.86
CA GLN A 24 -16.59 -5.87 1.99
C GLN A 24 -15.36 -6.62 2.48
N GLN A 25 -14.45 -6.93 1.56
CA GLN A 25 -13.14 -7.47 1.88
C GLN A 25 -12.35 -6.33 2.54
N GLY A 26 -12.61 -6.11 3.82
CA GLY A 26 -11.74 -5.30 4.65
C GLY A 26 -10.42 -6.05 4.77
N SER A 27 -9.33 -5.41 4.37
CA SER A 27 -7.98 -5.93 4.60
C SER A 27 -7.80 -6.14 6.11
N GLY A 28 -7.56 -7.38 6.53
CA GLY A 28 -7.22 -7.69 7.92
C GLY A 28 -5.88 -7.06 8.31
N PRO A 29 -5.57 -6.94 9.61
CA PRO A 29 -4.29 -6.43 10.06
C PRO A 29 -3.16 -7.34 9.55
N GLY A 30 -2.32 -6.80 8.64
CA GLY A 30 -1.19 -7.51 8.02
C GLY A 30 -1.37 -7.91 6.55
N GLU A 31 -2.53 -7.68 5.94
CA GLU A 31 -2.71 -7.87 4.51
C GLU A 31 -2.17 -6.65 3.73
N LEU A 32 -1.38 -6.91 2.70
CA LEU A 32 -0.87 -5.85 1.82
C LEU A 32 -2.02 -5.17 1.07
N PRO A 33 -2.02 -3.82 0.99
CA PRO A 33 -3.01 -3.12 0.19
C PRO A 33 -2.93 -3.53 -1.28
N ARG A 34 -4.07 -3.81 -1.89
CA ARG A 34 -4.13 -4.20 -3.30
C ARG A 34 -3.85 -3.00 -4.20
N ALA A 35 -3.23 -3.24 -5.35
CA ALA A 35 -2.95 -2.19 -6.34
C ALA A 35 -4.19 -1.35 -6.68
N SER A 36 -5.37 -1.95 -6.75
CA SER A 36 -6.63 -1.25 -6.99
C SER A 36 -7.00 -0.22 -5.91
N GLN A 37 -6.60 -0.45 -4.66
CA GLN A 37 -6.80 0.50 -3.56
C GLN A 37 -5.83 1.69 -3.69
N LEU A 38 -4.63 1.43 -4.21
CA LEU A 38 -3.58 2.43 -4.38
C LEU A 38 -3.81 3.32 -5.61
N LEU A 39 -4.44 2.79 -6.66
CA LEU A 39 -4.81 3.58 -7.85
C LEU A 39 -5.81 4.70 -7.55
N ALA A 40 -6.53 4.60 -6.43
CA ALA A 40 -7.41 5.67 -5.96
C ALA A 40 -6.68 6.78 -5.19
N VAL A 41 -5.36 6.62 -4.92
CA VAL A 41 -4.55 7.60 -4.19
C VAL A 41 -4.03 8.64 -5.17
N PRO A 42 -4.37 9.93 -5.02
CA PRO A 42 -3.85 10.98 -5.89
C PRO A 42 -2.34 11.13 -5.71
N VAL A 43 -1.59 11.01 -6.79
CA VAL A 43 -0.14 11.23 -6.83
C VAL A 43 0.14 12.43 -7.71
N GLY A 44 0.07 13.61 -7.15
CA GLY A 44 0.39 14.85 -7.88
C GLY A 44 -0.44 16.03 -7.40
N GLY A 45 0.18 17.20 -7.43
CA GLY A 45 -0.29 18.42 -6.79
C GLY A 45 -1.41 19.17 -7.50
N THR A 46 -2.39 18.54 -8.10
CA THR A 46 -3.61 19.23 -8.46
C THR A 46 -4.50 19.28 -7.22
N HIS A 47 -4.66 20.47 -6.66
CA HIS A 47 -5.64 20.76 -5.60
C HIS A 47 -7.07 20.59 -6.14
N ILE A 48 -7.48 19.38 -6.42
CA ILE A 48 -8.88 19.06 -6.57
C ILE A 48 -9.37 18.79 -5.14
N PRO A 49 -10.33 19.55 -4.61
CA PRO A 49 -10.93 19.25 -3.33
C PRO A 49 -11.67 17.91 -3.46
N LEU A 50 -11.04 16.82 -3.10
CA LEU A 50 -11.70 15.53 -3.01
C LEU A 50 -12.63 15.58 -1.81
N GLN A 51 -13.93 15.58 -2.06
CA GLN A 51 -14.99 15.61 -1.03
C GLN A 51 -15.07 14.31 -0.20
N LYS A 52 -14.17 13.37 -0.40
CA LYS A 52 -13.99 12.20 0.47
C LYS A 52 -12.55 12.13 0.91
N PRO A 53 -12.29 11.89 2.21
CA PRO A 53 -10.92 11.65 2.66
C PRO A 53 -10.40 10.44 1.88
N VAL A 54 -9.32 10.66 1.13
CA VAL A 54 -8.58 9.56 0.51
C VAL A 54 -8.17 8.64 1.65
N GLN A 55 -8.61 7.39 1.58
CA GLN A 55 -8.25 6.39 2.57
C GLN A 55 -6.72 6.34 2.63
N GLN A 56 -6.14 6.78 3.75
CA GLN A 56 -4.70 6.76 3.94
C GLN A 56 -4.27 5.30 4.06
N VAL A 57 -3.74 4.77 2.97
CA VAL A 57 -3.19 3.42 2.97
C VAL A 57 -1.86 3.47 3.70
N ALA A 58 -1.82 2.83 4.87
CA ALA A 58 -0.61 2.73 5.67
C ALA A 58 0.37 1.72 5.05
N ASN A 59 1.66 1.97 5.22
CA ASN A 59 2.68 0.97 4.86
C ASN A 59 2.76 -0.08 5.98
N PRO A 60 2.56 -1.37 5.68
CA PRO A 60 2.61 -2.44 6.69
C PRO A 60 4.01 -2.60 7.32
N TYR A 61 5.07 -2.10 6.65
CA TYR A 61 6.46 -2.19 7.09
C TYR A 61 7.03 -0.90 7.66
N GLU A 62 6.21 0.12 7.89
CA GLU A 62 6.65 1.46 8.29
C GLU A 62 7.52 1.47 9.55
N LYS A 63 7.29 0.50 10.46
CA LYS A 63 7.97 0.38 11.75
C LYS A 63 8.75 -0.93 11.92
N ASP A 64 8.92 -1.70 10.85
CA ASP A 64 9.67 -2.95 10.90
C ASP A 64 11.13 -2.70 10.52
N PRO A 65 12.09 -2.77 11.48
CA PRO A 65 13.50 -2.52 11.21
C PRO A 65 14.09 -3.51 10.19
N SER A 66 13.61 -4.75 10.17
CA SER A 66 14.08 -5.77 9.22
C SER A 66 13.63 -5.45 7.81
N ALA A 67 12.36 -5.06 7.64
CA ALA A 67 11.82 -4.64 6.36
C ALA A 67 12.48 -3.35 5.84
N ILE A 68 12.76 -2.39 6.73
CA ILE A 68 13.49 -1.16 6.40
C ILE A 68 14.92 -1.49 5.92
N ALA A 69 15.62 -2.41 6.59
CA ALA A 69 16.96 -2.85 6.17
C ALA A 69 16.92 -3.54 4.79
N GLN A 70 15.89 -4.36 4.52
CA GLN A 70 15.67 -4.95 3.20
C GLN A 70 15.37 -3.86 2.15
N GLY A 71 14.56 -2.85 2.50
CA GLY A 71 14.31 -1.69 1.64
C GLY A 71 15.58 -0.92 1.28
N ARG A 72 16.50 -0.73 2.26
CA ARG A 72 17.82 -0.14 2.01
C ARG A 72 18.64 -0.98 1.03
N ALA A 73 18.67 -2.29 1.21
CA ALA A 73 19.37 -3.19 0.30
C ALA A 73 18.79 -3.11 -1.13
N LEU A 74 17.47 -3.05 -1.26
CA LEU A 74 16.78 -2.84 -2.55
C LEU A 74 17.12 -1.49 -3.17
N PHE A 75 17.21 -0.41 -2.39
CA PHE A 75 17.58 0.92 -2.86
C PHE A 75 18.95 0.94 -3.54
N HIS A 76 19.90 0.16 -3.02
CA HIS A 76 21.21 -0.02 -3.62
C HIS A 76 21.19 -0.99 -4.81
N SER A 77 20.61 -2.18 -4.67
CA SER A 77 20.64 -3.22 -5.70
C SER A 77 19.85 -2.87 -6.95
N MET A 78 18.76 -2.09 -6.81
CA MET A 78 17.95 -1.58 -7.94
C MET A 78 18.46 -0.26 -8.51
N ASN A 79 19.67 0.15 -8.10
CA ASN A 79 20.34 1.35 -8.58
C ASN A 79 19.57 2.68 -8.37
N CYS A 80 18.72 2.75 -7.34
CA CYS A 80 18.08 4.02 -6.97
C CYS A 80 19.12 5.09 -6.60
N VAL A 81 20.25 4.64 -6.01
CA VAL A 81 21.40 5.47 -5.65
C VAL A 81 22.02 6.22 -6.84
N GLY A 82 21.91 5.68 -8.06
CA GLY A 82 22.44 6.32 -9.26
C GLY A 82 21.79 7.66 -9.57
N CYS A 83 20.53 7.83 -9.20
CA CYS A 83 19.79 9.08 -9.39
C CYS A 83 19.60 9.86 -8.09
N HIS A 84 19.37 9.18 -6.95
CA HIS A 84 19.00 9.81 -5.69
C HIS A 84 20.15 9.89 -4.67
N ALA A 85 21.36 9.43 -5.02
CA ALA A 85 22.54 9.26 -4.15
C ALA A 85 22.35 8.22 -3.02
N PRO A 86 23.43 7.71 -2.39
CA PRO A 86 23.35 6.59 -1.42
C PRO A 86 22.42 6.83 -0.23
N GLU A 87 22.35 8.04 0.28
CA GLU A 87 21.51 8.41 1.43
C GLU A 87 20.37 9.34 1.01
N GLY A 88 19.97 9.29 -0.28
CA GLY A 88 18.85 10.09 -0.77
C GLY A 88 19.12 11.58 -0.90
N GLY A 89 20.37 12.01 -0.94
CA GLY A 89 20.75 13.43 -0.98
C GLY A 89 20.47 14.15 -2.30
N GLY A 90 19.99 13.40 -3.32
CA GLY A 90 19.68 13.96 -4.63
C GLY A 90 20.85 13.88 -5.61
N GLY A 91 20.54 14.14 -6.88
CA GLY A 91 21.46 14.09 -8.01
C GLY A 91 20.69 14.37 -9.29
N MET A 92 20.62 13.42 -10.22
CA MET A 92 19.70 13.52 -11.35
C MET A 92 18.24 13.49 -10.91
N GLY A 93 17.92 12.71 -9.87
CA GLY A 93 16.63 12.71 -9.19
C GLY A 93 16.60 13.71 -8.04
N PRO A 94 15.40 14.11 -7.59
CA PRO A 94 15.27 15.03 -6.46
C PRO A 94 15.80 14.42 -5.17
N PRO A 95 16.18 15.24 -4.17
CA PRO A 95 16.47 14.75 -2.83
C PRO A 95 15.30 13.97 -2.24
N LEU A 96 15.59 12.94 -1.48
CA LEU A 96 14.64 12.16 -0.70
C LEU A 96 14.84 12.36 0.81
N SER A 97 15.91 13.09 1.18
CA SER A 97 16.30 13.38 2.56
C SER A 97 15.73 14.70 3.10
N ASP A 98 15.06 15.47 2.27
CA ASP A 98 14.35 16.68 2.68
C ASP A 98 12.83 16.43 2.85
N HIS A 99 12.09 17.49 3.21
CA HIS A 99 10.63 17.42 3.41
C HIS A 99 9.84 17.85 2.16
N VAL A 100 10.52 18.09 1.03
CA VAL A 100 9.89 18.59 -0.20
C VAL A 100 9.54 17.42 -1.12
N TRP A 101 8.27 17.04 -1.17
CA TRP A 101 7.76 15.94 -1.96
C TRP A 101 6.98 16.42 -3.18
N ILE A 102 7.58 16.27 -4.38
CA ILE A 102 6.95 16.68 -5.66
C ILE A 102 5.66 15.89 -5.93
N TYR A 103 5.66 14.60 -5.65
CA TYR A 103 4.55 13.67 -5.92
C TYR A 103 3.85 13.17 -4.65
N GLY A 104 4.09 13.83 -3.52
CA GLY A 104 3.55 13.49 -2.22
C GLY A 104 4.41 12.53 -1.42
N GLY A 105 4.46 12.75 -0.10
CA GLY A 105 5.28 12.03 0.88
C GLY A 105 4.54 10.99 1.72
N GLN A 106 3.24 10.76 1.46
CA GLN A 106 2.51 9.70 2.14
C GLN A 106 2.95 8.32 1.65
N PRO A 107 2.88 7.27 2.47
CA PRO A 107 3.35 5.94 2.10
C PRO A 107 2.82 5.46 0.75
N ALA A 108 1.51 5.55 0.54
CA ALA A 108 0.88 5.13 -0.71
C ALA A 108 1.33 5.95 -1.92
N GLN A 109 1.61 7.24 -1.74
CA GLN A 109 2.09 8.11 -2.82
C GLN A 109 3.52 7.76 -3.24
N ILE A 110 4.39 7.47 -2.26
CA ILE A 110 5.76 7.01 -2.54
C ILE A 110 5.73 5.64 -3.21
N PHE A 111 4.93 4.69 -2.70
CA PHE A 111 4.72 3.39 -3.32
C PHE A 111 4.33 3.53 -4.79
N MET A 112 3.30 4.34 -5.09
CA MET A 112 2.84 4.58 -6.47
C MET A 112 3.89 5.27 -7.32
N THR A 113 4.71 6.15 -6.74
CA THR A 113 5.83 6.80 -7.43
C THR A 113 6.86 5.78 -7.89
N ILE A 114 7.22 4.82 -7.04
CA ILE A 114 8.16 3.75 -7.37
C ILE A 114 7.53 2.79 -8.38
N MET A 115 6.31 2.37 -8.14
CA MET A 115 5.59 1.43 -8.99
C MET A 115 5.43 1.94 -10.42
N GLN A 116 4.96 3.18 -10.56
CA GLN A 116 4.64 3.76 -11.88
C GLN A 116 5.82 4.43 -12.57
N GLY A 117 6.86 4.82 -11.83
CA GLY A 117 7.87 5.74 -12.32
C GLY A 117 7.34 7.17 -12.46
N ARG A 118 8.20 8.08 -12.99
CA ARG A 118 7.81 9.48 -13.23
C ARG A 118 8.34 9.98 -14.58
N PRO A 119 7.62 10.90 -15.24
CA PRO A 119 7.92 11.30 -16.63
C PRO A 119 9.33 11.85 -16.85
N ASN A 120 9.95 12.42 -15.82
CA ASN A 120 11.29 13.06 -15.92
C ASN A 120 12.43 12.05 -15.72
N GLY A 121 12.26 10.80 -16.13
CA GLY A 121 13.31 9.80 -16.22
C GLY A 121 13.37 8.77 -15.10
N MET A 122 12.48 8.81 -14.11
CA MET A 122 12.37 7.72 -13.13
C MET A 122 11.63 6.53 -13.76
N PRO A 123 12.25 5.35 -13.90
CA PRO A 123 11.61 4.19 -14.50
C PRO A 123 10.52 3.62 -13.59
N SER A 124 9.58 2.88 -14.19
CA SER A 124 8.62 2.05 -13.45
C SER A 124 9.31 0.78 -12.92
N PHE A 125 9.05 0.44 -11.66
CA PHE A 125 9.54 -0.80 -11.04
C PHE A 125 8.46 -1.88 -10.92
N ALA A 126 7.26 -1.66 -11.47
CA ALA A 126 6.14 -2.61 -11.38
C ALA A 126 6.46 -4.01 -11.94
N ASN A 127 7.29 -4.08 -12.98
CA ASN A 127 7.68 -5.37 -13.59
C ASN A 127 8.99 -5.93 -13.01
N ALA A 128 9.73 -5.15 -12.23
CA ALA A 128 11.02 -5.53 -11.67
C ALA A 128 10.93 -5.99 -10.21
N LEU A 129 9.94 -5.48 -9.47
CA LEU A 129 9.78 -5.74 -8.05
C LEU A 129 8.33 -6.15 -7.74
N PRO A 130 8.13 -7.17 -6.88
CA PRO A 130 6.82 -7.48 -6.33
C PRO A 130 6.38 -6.36 -5.37
N GLU A 131 5.06 -6.22 -5.16
CA GLU A 131 4.48 -5.17 -4.30
C GLU A 131 5.07 -5.15 -2.89
N ASP A 132 5.32 -6.32 -2.30
CA ASP A 132 5.97 -6.47 -1.00
C ASP A 132 7.35 -5.77 -0.95
N ALA A 133 8.17 -5.96 -1.97
CA ALA A 133 9.48 -5.31 -2.06
C ALA A 133 9.36 -3.78 -2.25
N ILE A 134 8.36 -3.33 -3.01
CA ILE A 134 8.09 -1.89 -3.17
C ILE A 134 7.65 -1.27 -1.84
N TRP A 135 6.84 -1.96 -1.02
CA TRP A 135 6.46 -1.48 0.30
C TRP A 135 7.65 -1.37 1.26
N LYS A 136 8.57 -2.35 1.24
CA LYS A 136 9.81 -2.31 2.03
C LYS A 136 10.72 -1.16 1.58
N LEU A 137 10.85 -0.97 0.27
CA LEU A 137 11.59 0.16 -0.31
C LEU A 137 10.94 1.49 0.10
N THR A 138 9.61 1.58 0.07
CA THR A 138 8.86 2.75 0.55
C THR A 138 9.13 3.05 2.03
N ALA A 139 9.16 2.01 2.88
CA ALA A 139 9.47 2.18 4.30
C ALA A 139 10.87 2.77 4.51
N TYR A 140 11.87 2.27 3.78
CA TYR A 140 13.22 2.83 3.82
C TYR A 140 13.27 4.28 3.33
N VAL A 141 12.70 4.59 2.16
CA VAL A 141 12.68 5.95 1.59
C VAL A 141 12.08 6.95 2.58
N ARG A 142 11.04 6.57 3.29
CA ARG A 142 10.45 7.42 4.34
C ARG A 142 11.39 7.68 5.53
N THR A 143 12.33 6.80 5.80
CA THR A 143 13.32 7.05 6.87
C THR A 143 14.32 8.14 6.48
N LEU A 144 14.56 8.35 5.19
CA LEU A 144 15.52 9.34 4.69
C LEU A 144 15.08 10.78 4.98
N SER A 145 13.77 11.06 4.93
CA SER A 145 13.20 12.39 5.15
C SER A 145 12.79 12.67 6.61
N ARG A 146 12.96 11.71 7.52
CA ARG A 146 12.64 11.93 8.95
C ARG A 146 13.69 12.83 9.57
N SER A 147 13.22 13.85 10.31
CA SER A 147 14.13 14.64 11.12
C SER A 147 14.70 13.83 12.29
N PRO A 148 15.90 14.13 12.78
CA PRO A 148 16.45 13.48 13.97
C PRO A 148 15.52 13.58 15.20
N ALA A 149 14.71 14.64 15.30
CA ALA A 149 13.75 14.83 16.38
C ALA A 149 12.56 13.87 16.30
N GLU A 150 12.12 13.47 15.09
CA GLU A 150 11.07 12.47 14.90
C GLU A 150 11.59 11.06 15.19
N ALA A 151 12.87 10.79 14.92
CA ALA A 151 13.50 9.51 15.22
C ALA A 151 13.67 9.27 16.73
N VAL A 152 13.86 10.32 17.54
CA VAL A 152 14.05 10.23 19.01
C VAL A 152 12.72 9.99 19.74
N ASN A 153 11.60 10.42 19.21
CA ASN A 153 10.27 10.28 19.82
C ASN A 153 9.58 8.94 19.51
N GLU A 154 10.23 8.05 18.76
CA GLU A 154 9.68 6.73 18.49
C GLU A 154 9.96 5.82 19.70
N PRO A 155 8.91 5.24 20.35
CA PRO A 155 9.13 4.33 21.46
C PRO A 155 9.96 3.14 20.98
N PRO A 156 10.91 2.64 21.81
CA PRO A 156 11.75 1.51 21.42
C PRO A 156 10.86 0.33 21.01
N ALA A 157 11.16 -0.25 19.86
CA ALA A 157 10.46 -1.43 19.36
C ALA A 157 10.41 -2.47 20.49
N SER A 158 9.20 -2.77 20.99
CA SER A 158 9.01 -3.78 22.02
C SER A 158 9.58 -5.08 21.49
N LYS A 159 10.64 -5.58 22.15
CA LYS A 159 11.18 -6.92 21.90
C LYS A 159 10.03 -7.89 22.12
N GLN A 160 9.43 -8.36 21.05
CA GLN A 160 8.59 -9.54 21.14
C GLN A 160 9.51 -10.68 21.52
N SER A 161 9.54 -10.98 22.82
CA SER A 161 10.22 -12.15 23.34
C SER A 161 9.52 -13.36 22.72
N GLY A 162 10.20 -14.02 21.79
CA GLY A 162 9.83 -15.36 21.37
C GLY A 162 9.84 -16.24 22.62
N LYS A 163 8.67 -16.77 22.96
CA LYS A 163 8.52 -17.82 23.95
C LYS A 163 8.76 -19.14 23.21
N PRO A 164 9.54 -20.06 23.77
CA PRO A 164 9.88 -21.36 23.19
C PRO A 164 8.66 -22.24 22.96
#